data_49ec43bd9bb2c5b448d1608682b57c4a
#
_entry.id   49ec43bd9bb2c5b448d1608682b57c4a
#
_cell.length_a   1.000
_cell.length_b   1.000
_cell.length_c   1.000
_cell.angle_alpha   90.00
_cell.angle_beta   90.00
_cell.angle_gamma   90.00
#
_symmetry.space_group_name_H-M   'P 1'
#
loop_
_entity.id
_entity.type
_entity.pdbx_description
1 polymer ?
#
loop_
_entity_poly.entity_id
_entity_poly.type
_entity_poly.pdbx_seq_one_letter_code
_entity_poly.pdbx_strand_id
1 'polypeptide(L)'
;LGVAVHGVPSPDAVARVALDEIDGAVAGGSAVLVVTDARRHEVYAARYRARGADDVEPLDSPAVLAPDAAVRLGGVDAVAGSGAVLYPHLAAGRVVLAPVSGDPAAQIRVALTRLADAGPGAVLPAEPLYLRHADVHMPAGRGRTL
;
A
#
# COMPACT_ATOMS: atom_id res chain seq x y z
N LEU A 1 9.66 -6.27 -28.01
CA LEU A 1 8.27 -5.78 -27.93
C LEU A 1 8.31 -4.47 -27.13
N GLY A 2 8.21 -3.32 -27.80
CA GLY A 2 8.26 -1.99 -27.17
C GLY A 2 6.92 -1.61 -26.49
N VAL A 3 6.45 -2.42 -25.51
CA VAL A 3 5.25 -2.11 -24.76
C VAL A 3 5.66 -1.35 -23.49
N ALA A 4 5.02 -0.20 -23.23
CA ALA A 4 5.22 0.53 -21.99
C ALA A 4 4.66 -0.26 -20.81
N VAL A 5 5.44 -0.33 -19.71
CA VAL A 5 5.04 -0.94 -18.47
C VAL A 5 4.91 0.17 -17.42
N HIS A 6 3.80 0.18 -16.69
CA HIS A 6 3.52 1.17 -15.65
C HIS A 6 3.34 0.49 -14.31
N GLY A 7 3.92 1.05 -13.25
CA GLY A 7 3.79 0.57 -11.89
C GLY A 7 2.75 1.36 -11.09
N VAL A 8 2.02 0.66 -10.25
CA VAL A 8 1.18 1.24 -9.18
C VAL A 8 1.47 0.46 -7.91
N PRO A 9 1.86 1.11 -6.82
CA PRO A 9 2.07 0.42 -5.55
C PRO A 9 0.81 -0.34 -5.12
N SER A 10 0.95 -1.59 -4.72
CA SER A 10 -0.19 -2.40 -4.32
C SER A 10 -1.02 -1.80 -3.16
N PRO A 11 -0.42 -1.09 -2.17
CA PRO A 11 -1.20 -0.41 -1.14
C PRO A 11 -2.11 0.69 -1.68
N ASP A 12 -1.75 1.35 -2.80
CA ASP A 12 -2.57 2.40 -3.42
C ASP A 12 -3.89 1.81 -3.93
N ALA A 13 -3.85 0.61 -4.51
CA ALA A 13 -5.04 -0.09 -4.97
C ALA A 13 -5.94 -0.53 -3.79
N VAL A 14 -5.35 -1.00 -2.69
CA VAL A 14 -6.10 -1.31 -1.46
C VAL A 14 -6.76 -0.05 -0.91
N ALA A 15 -6.00 1.06 -0.85
CA ALA A 15 -6.52 2.35 -0.39
C ALA A 15 -7.68 2.84 -1.26
N ARG A 16 -7.56 2.71 -2.60
CA ARG A 16 -8.61 3.16 -3.51
C ARG A 16 -9.93 2.41 -3.28
N VAL A 17 -9.88 1.08 -3.20
CA VAL A 17 -11.08 0.27 -2.92
C VAL A 17 -11.66 0.60 -1.55
N ALA A 18 -10.81 0.72 -0.53
CA ALA A 18 -11.27 1.07 0.82
C ALA A 18 -11.95 2.44 0.87
N LEU A 19 -11.39 3.43 0.17
CA LEU A 19 -11.97 4.78 0.12
C LEU A 19 -13.26 4.85 -0.71
N ASP A 20 -13.50 3.92 -1.63
CA ASP A 20 -14.79 3.80 -2.33
C ASP A 20 -15.92 3.38 -1.39
N GLU A 21 -15.59 2.64 -0.31
CA GLU A 21 -16.56 2.19 0.70
C GLU A 21 -16.90 3.27 1.75
N ILE A 22 -16.15 4.38 1.77
CA ILE A 22 -16.34 5.47 2.73
C ILE A 22 -17.15 6.60 2.08
N ASP A 23 -18.35 6.86 2.57
CA ASP A 23 -19.19 7.96 2.11
C ASP A 23 -18.45 9.31 2.26
N GLY A 24 -18.44 10.08 1.16
CA GLY A 24 -17.81 11.40 1.16
C GLY A 24 -16.27 11.41 1.12
N ALA A 25 -15.60 10.27 1.01
CA ALA A 25 -14.13 10.20 0.94
C ALA A 25 -13.54 11.04 -0.20
N VAL A 26 -14.24 11.08 -1.35
CA VAL A 26 -13.83 11.88 -2.52
C VAL A 26 -13.79 13.37 -2.22
N ALA A 27 -14.60 13.86 -1.27
CA ALA A 27 -14.56 15.24 -0.81
C ALA A 27 -13.32 15.58 0.05
N GLY A 28 -12.43 14.60 0.29
CA GLY A 28 -11.11 14.83 0.89
C GLY A 28 -11.08 14.84 2.42
N GLY A 29 -12.19 14.46 3.08
CA GLY A 29 -12.28 14.45 4.55
C GLY A 29 -11.80 13.17 5.23
N SER A 30 -11.93 12.02 4.57
CA SER A 30 -11.67 10.71 5.17
C SER A 30 -10.31 10.16 4.80
N ALA A 31 -9.71 9.43 5.75
CA ALA A 31 -8.45 8.74 5.55
C ALA A 31 -8.56 7.26 5.97
N VAL A 32 -7.78 6.42 5.29
CA VAL A 32 -7.67 4.99 5.60
C VAL A 32 -6.21 4.63 5.92
N LEU A 33 -6.03 3.81 6.94
CA LEU A 33 -4.76 3.13 7.21
C LEU A 33 -4.74 1.82 6.41
N VAL A 34 -3.84 1.72 5.45
CA VAL A 34 -3.58 0.47 4.75
C VAL A 34 -2.46 -0.27 5.46
N VAL A 35 -2.72 -1.51 5.85
CA VAL A 35 -1.77 -2.40 6.50
C VAL A 35 -1.73 -3.73 5.78
N THR A 36 -0.56 -4.15 5.31
CA THR A 36 -0.38 -5.45 4.65
C THR A 36 0.72 -6.25 5.35
N ASP A 37 0.63 -7.59 5.28
CA ASP A 37 1.61 -8.46 5.90
C ASP A 37 3.02 -8.21 5.36
N ALA A 38 3.97 -7.90 6.23
CA ALA A 38 5.38 -7.74 5.90
C ALA A 38 6.24 -8.92 6.37
N ARG A 39 5.59 -10.02 6.83
CA ARG A 39 6.24 -11.15 7.48
C ARG A 39 6.90 -10.77 8.82
N ARG A 40 7.42 -11.76 9.56
CA ARG A 40 8.20 -11.58 10.80
C ARG A 40 7.48 -10.75 11.87
N HIS A 41 6.16 -10.88 11.97
CA HIS A 41 5.30 -10.09 12.88
C HIS A 41 5.37 -8.59 12.63
N GLU A 42 5.55 -8.17 11.37
CA GLU A 42 5.54 -6.77 10.95
C GLU A 42 4.51 -6.56 9.84
N VAL A 43 4.16 -5.30 9.63
CA VAL A 43 3.25 -4.86 8.57
C VAL A 43 3.89 -3.75 7.75
N TYR A 44 3.61 -3.72 6.44
CA TYR A 44 3.75 -2.51 5.66
C TYR A 44 2.55 -1.63 5.96
N ALA A 45 2.78 -0.40 6.35
CA ALA A 45 1.74 0.52 6.76
C ALA A 45 1.93 1.91 6.15
N ALA A 46 0.84 2.52 5.70
CA ALA A 46 0.75 3.93 5.33
C ALA A 46 -0.70 4.41 5.40
N ARG A 47 -0.88 5.70 5.64
CA ARG A 47 -2.19 6.35 5.59
C ARG A 47 -2.41 6.94 4.21
N TYR A 48 -3.67 6.91 3.78
CA TYR A 48 -4.09 7.40 2.48
C TYR A 48 -5.36 8.23 2.59
N ARG A 49 -5.50 9.19 1.69
CA ARG A 49 -6.77 9.87 1.41
C ARG A 49 -7.10 9.81 -0.08
N ALA A 50 -8.34 10.10 -0.43
CA ALA A 50 -8.75 10.20 -1.82
C ALA A 50 -8.07 11.41 -2.50
N ARG A 51 -7.60 11.19 -3.72
CA ARG A 51 -7.20 12.22 -4.67
C ARG A 51 -8.17 12.15 -5.86
N GLY A 52 -9.30 12.81 -5.71
CA GLY A 52 -10.41 12.65 -6.64
C GLY A 52 -11.08 11.27 -6.57
N ALA A 53 -11.81 10.89 -7.61
CA ALA A 53 -12.59 9.66 -7.64
C ALA A 53 -11.73 8.40 -7.86
N ASP A 54 -10.63 8.51 -8.60
CA ASP A 54 -9.92 7.35 -9.13
C ASP A 54 -8.45 7.22 -8.69
N ASP A 55 -7.92 8.19 -7.94
CA ASP A 55 -6.57 8.15 -7.39
C ASP A 55 -6.55 8.28 -5.86
N VAL A 56 -5.39 8.07 -5.28
CA VAL A 56 -5.12 8.20 -3.84
C VAL A 56 -3.84 8.97 -3.61
N GLU A 57 -3.77 9.63 -2.46
CA GLU A 57 -2.59 10.32 -1.98
C GLU A 57 -2.10 9.67 -0.68
N PRO A 58 -0.87 9.15 -0.63
CA PRO A 58 -0.28 8.71 0.62
C PRO A 58 0.00 9.93 1.51
N LEU A 59 -0.44 9.85 2.76
CA LEU A 59 -0.15 10.86 3.80
C LEU A 59 1.19 10.61 4.48
N ASP A 60 1.69 9.40 4.36
CA ASP A 60 3.01 8.96 4.84
C ASP A 60 3.71 8.16 3.75
N SER A 61 5.03 8.13 3.80
CA SER A 61 5.78 7.12 3.04
C SER A 61 5.48 5.73 3.62
N PRO A 62 5.15 4.73 2.80
CA PRO A 62 4.98 3.36 3.27
C PRO A 62 6.20 2.89 4.06
N ALA A 63 5.97 2.29 5.22
CA ALA A 63 7.03 1.83 6.12
C ALA A 63 6.75 0.43 6.65
N VAL A 64 7.82 -0.28 7.05
CA VAL A 64 7.72 -1.53 7.81
C VAL A 64 7.61 -1.17 9.29
N LEU A 65 6.55 -1.60 9.94
CA LEU A 65 6.27 -1.29 11.32
C LEU A 65 5.85 -2.55 12.09
N ALA A 66 6.14 -2.59 13.39
CA ALA A 66 5.45 -3.51 14.28
C ALA A 66 3.94 -3.14 14.33
N PRO A 67 3.01 -4.11 14.45
CA PRO A 67 1.58 -3.83 14.49
C PRO A 67 1.19 -2.76 15.53
N ASP A 68 1.74 -2.82 16.73
CA ASP A 68 1.49 -1.83 17.78
C ASP A 68 1.97 -0.42 17.42
N ALA A 69 2.99 -0.30 16.58
CA ALA A 69 3.43 0.99 16.07
C ALA A 69 2.47 1.51 14.99
N ALA A 70 1.96 0.64 14.13
CA ALA A 70 0.99 0.98 13.11
C ALA A 70 -0.36 1.45 13.71
N VAL A 71 -0.81 0.85 14.83
CA VAL A 71 -2.00 1.32 15.58
C VAL A 71 -1.90 2.79 15.96
N ARG A 72 -0.70 3.27 16.30
CA ARG A 72 -0.47 4.66 16.72
C ARG A 72 -0.53 5.67 15.56
N LEU A 73 -0.58 5.22 14.31
CA LEU A 73 -0.85 6.08 13.17
C LEU A 73 -2.31 6.56 13.25
N GLY A 74 -2.51 7.72 13.86
CA GLY A 74 -3.82 8.33 14.07
C GLY A 74 -4.35 9.06 12.82
N GLY A 75 -5.52 9.73 13.00
CA GLY A 75 -6.10 10.56 11.95
C GLY A 75 -6.64 9.76 10.76
N VAL A 76 -7.19 8.56 11.00
CA VAL A 76 -7.84 7.72 10.01
C VAL A 76 -9.19 7.21 10.52
N ASP A 77 -10.13 7.03 9.61
CA ASP A 77 -11.50 6.60 9.90
C ASP A 77 -11.65 5.08 9.82
N ALA A 78 -10.82 4.44 9.02
CA ALA A 78 -10.90 3.00 8.78
C ALA A 78 -9.51 2.38 8.59
N VAL A 79 -9.47 1.05 8.63
CA VAL A 79 -8.28 0.23 8.38
C VAL A 79 -8.60 -0.80 7.29
N ALA A 80 -7.67 -1.05 6.38
CA ALA A 80 -7.82 -2.04 5.32
C ALA A 80 -6.52 -2.81 5.09
N GLY A 81 -6.62 -3.93 4.39
CA GLY A 81 -5.49 -4.76 3.98
C GLY A 81 -5.32 -6.02 4.83
N SER A 82 -4.47 -6.94 4.36
CA SER A 82 -4.24 -8.26 4.98
C SER A 82 -3.71 -8.19 6.40
N GLY A 83 -3.01 -7.13 6.76
CA GLY A 83 -2.51 -6.91 8.13
C GLY A 83 -3.65 -6.72 9.14
N ALA A 84 -4.77 -6.10 8.74
CA ALA A 84 -5.93 -5.93 9.62
C ALA A 84 -6.61 -7.27 9.95
N VAL A 85 -6.53 -8.24 9.04
CA VAL A 85 -7.03 -9.61 9.28
C VAL A 85 -6.09 -10.38 10.21
N LEU A 86 -4.77 -10.27 9.99
CA LEU A 86 -3.77 -10.96 10.79
C LEU A 86 -3.66 -10.41 12.21
N TYR A 87 -3.85 -9.12 12.38
CA TYR A 87 -3.70 -8.39 13.64
C TYR A 87 -4.96 -7.56 13.94
N PRO A 88 -6.06 -8.19 14.43
CA PRO A 88 -7.34 -7.52 14.64
C PRO A 88 -7.28 -6.27 15.54
N HIS A 89 -6.30 -6.18 16.43
CA HIS A 89 -6.09 -5.00 17.28
C HIS A 89 -5.69 -3.74 16.49
N LEU A 90 -5.24 -3.89 15.24
CA LEU A 90 -4.99 -2.75 14.34
C LEU A 90 -6.25 -1.92 14.07
N ALA A 91 -7.43 -2.52 14.20
CA ALA A 91 -8.69 -1.78 14.11
C ALA A 91 -8.76 -0.65 15.15
N ALA A 92 -8.33 -0.91 16.42
CA ALA A 92 -8.34 0.07 17.50
C ALA A 92 -9.67 0.84 17.62
N GLY A 93 -10.80 0.14 17.44
CA GLY A 93 -12.15 0.71 17.44
C GLY A 93 -12.62 1.34 16.13
N ARG A 94 -11.78 1.33 15.08
CA ARG A 94 -12.13 1.81 13.73
C ARG A 94 -12.80 0.71 12.92
N VAL A 95 -13.48 1.10 11.86
CA VAL A 95 -14.05 0.15 10.91
C VAL A 95 -12.92 -0.55 10.16
N VAL A 96 -13.04 -1.88 10.02
CA VAL A 96 -12.17 -2.67 9.13
C VAL A 96 -12.91 -2.87 7.81
N LEU A 97 -12.32 -2.36 6.73
CA LEU A 97 -12.89 -2.46 5.39
C LEU A 97 -12.44 -3.74 4.70
N ALA A 98 -13.26 -4.21 3.76
CA ALA A 98 -13.11 -5.51 3.11
C ALA A 98 -11.83 -5.75 2.30
N PRO A 99 -11.20 -4.77 1.60
CA PRO A 99 -10.08 -5.10 0.75
C PRO A 99 -8.87 -5.58 1.56
N VAL A 100 -8.51 -6.84 1.34
CA VAL A 100 -7.31 -7.46 1.96
C VAL A 100 -6.08 -7.42 1.05
N SER A 101 -6.31 -7.23 -0.26
CA SER A 101 -5.26 -7.14 -1.28
C SER A 101 -5.66 -6.14 -2.36
N GLY A 102 -4.67 -5.73 -3.19
CA GLY A 102 -4.94 -4.83 -4.30
C GLY A 102 -5.83 -5.47 -5.36
N ASP A 103 -6.83 -4.72 -5.82
CA ASP A 103 -7.69 -5.07 -6.94
C ASP A 103 -7.05 -4.57 -8.25
N PRO A 104 -6.90 -5.42 -9.30
CA PRO A 104 -6.40 -5.00 -10.59
C PRO A 104 -7.21 -3.84 -11.23
N ALA A 105 -8.52 -3.82 -11.06
CA ALA A 105 -9.35 -2.72 -11.57
C ALA A 105 -9.00 -1.39 -10.88
N ALA A 106 -8.80 -1.40 -9.57
CA ALA A 106 -8.35 -0.22 -8.84
C ALA A 106 -6.94 0.22 -9.26
N GLN A 107 -6.02 -0.72 -9.50
CA GLN A 107 -4.69 -0.40 -10.04
C GLN A 107 -4.78 0.31 -11.40
N ILE A 108 -5.65 -0.17 -12.29
CA ILE A 108 -5.87 0.44 -13.61
C ILE A 108 -6.45 1.85 -13.45
N ARG A 109 -7.45 2.06 -12.59
CA ARG A 109 -8.04 3.39 -12.33
C ARG A 109 -6.98 4.39 -11.88
N VAL A 110 -6.18 4.03 -10.89
CA VAL A 110 -5.08 4.85 -10.36
C VAL A 110 -4.04 5.13 -11.46
N ALA A 111 -3.62 4.10 -12.22
CA ALA A 111 -2.65 4.27 -13.29
C ALA A 111 -3.15 5.22 -14.38
N LEU A 112 -4.37 5.05 -14.86
CA LEU A 112 -4.95 5.87 -15.93
C LEU A 112 -5.07 7.33 -15.50
N THR A 113 -5.48 7.59 -14.27
CA THR A 113 -5.58 8.95 -13.74
C THR A 113 -4.20 9.61 -13.67
N ARG A 114 -3.20 8.91 -13.12
CA ARG A 114 -1.84 9.44 -13.03
C ARG A 114 -1.18 9.68 -14.38
N LEU A 115 -1.45 8.80 -15.35
CA LEU A 115 -0.96 8.98 -16.73
C LEU A 115 -1.63 10.17 -17.43
N ALA A 116 -2.93 10.35 -17.21
CA ALA A 116 -3.65 11.49 -17.76
C ALA A 116 -3.12 12.83 -17.19
N ASP A 117 -2.89 12.87 -15.87
CA ASP A 117 -2.34 14.05 -15.19
C ASP A 117 -0.90 14.38 -15.62
N ALA A 118 -0.08 13.35 -15.85
CA ALA A 118 1.32 13.51 -16.23
C ALA A 118 1.51 13.83 -17.73
N GLY A 119 0.50 13.57 -18.55
CA GLY A 119 0.49 13.92 -19.98
C GLY A 119 1.13 12.88 -20.90
N PRO A 120 1.15 13.19 -22.23
CA PRO A 120 1.61 12.27 -23.24
C PRO A 120 3.06 11.81 -23.05
N GLY A 121 3.31 10.52 -23.19
CA GLY A 121 4.64 9.93 -23.05
C GLY A 121 5.09 9.68 -21.61
N ALA A 122 4.25 9.98 -20.61
CA ALA A 122 4.57 9.70 -19.22
C ALA A 122 4.69 8.19 -18.95
N VAL A 123 5.58 7.82 -18.03
CA VAL A 123 5.77 6.45 -17.54
C VAL A 123 5.72 6.48 -16.02
N LEU A 124 4.88 5.62 -15.44
CA LEU A 124 4.88 5.41 -14.00
C LEU A 124 5.97 4.39 -13.65
N PRO A 125 6.88 4.71 -12.71
CA PRO A 125 7.96 3.80 -12.32
C PRO A 125 7.43 2.42 -11.93
N ALA A 126 8.01 1.36 -12.48
CA ALA A 126 7.60 -0.02 -12.22
C ALA A 126 8.55 -0.76 -11.26
N GLU A 127 9.56 -0.06 -10.74
CA GLU A 127 10.51 -0.62 -9.78
C GLU A 127 9.83 -0.89 -8.44
N PRO A 128 10.08 -2.06 -7.83
CA PRO A 128 9.58 -2.37 -6.49
C PRO A 128 10.10 -1.38 -5.44
N LEU A 129 9.28 -1.06 -4.44
CA LEU A 129 9.64 -0.08 -3.39
C LEU A 129 10.75 -0.58 -2.45
N TYR A 130 10.99 -1.89 -2.36
CA TYR A 130 12.03 -2.49 -1.51
C TYR A 130 12.09 -1.90 -0.08
N LEU A 131 10.95 -1.81 0.60
CA LEU A 131 10.83 -1.25 1.95
C LEU A 131 11.61 -2.02 3.02
N ARG A 132 12.05 -3.22 2.71
CA ARG A 132 12.89 -4.06 3.56
C ARG A 132 14.16 -4.46 2.81
N HIS A 133 15.31 -4.38 3.48
CA HIS A 133 16.54 -4.92 2.95
C HIS A 133 16.47 -6.45 2.90
N ALA A 134 16.99 -7.04 1.81
CA ALA A 134 17.10 -8.49 1.70
C ALA A 134 18.11 -9.01 2.74
N ASP A 135 17.67 -9.90 3.63
CA ASP A 135 18.57 -10.63 4.52
C ASP A 135 19.21 -11.79 3.73
N VAL A 136 20.21 -11.47 2.94
CA VAL A 136 21.00 -12.49 2.24
C VAL A 136 22.08 -12.99 3.19
N HIS A 137 21.88 -14.15 3.81
CA HIS A 137 22.95 -14.90 4.42
C HIS A 137 23.76 -15.58 3.31
N MET A 138 24.93 -15.07 3.00
CA MET A 138 25.88 -15.79 2.15
C MET A 138 26.26 -17.08 2.89
N PRO A 139 26.01 -18.27 2.31
CA PRO A 139 26.51 -19.50 2.93
C PRO A 139 28.04 -19.40 3.06
N ALA A 140 28.54 -19.69 4.27
CA ALA A 140 29.98 -19.72 4.50
C ALA A 140 30.60 -20.66 3.46
N GLY A 141 31.50 -20.13 2.64
CA GLY A 141 32.18 -20.87 1.58
C GLY A 141 32.79 -22.13 2.17
N ARG A 142 32.36 -23.30 1.69
CA ARG A 142 33.11 -24.53 1.95
C ARG A 142 34.51 -24.34 1.33
N GLY A 143 35.49 -24.07 2.16
CA GLY A 143 36.86 -24.08 1.75
C GLY A 143 37.15 -25.42 1.07
N ARG A 144 37.42 -25.39 -0.21
CA ARG A 144 37.94 -26.52 -0.95
C ARG A 144 39.41 -26.63 -0.51
N THR A 145 39.69 -27.54 0.43
CA THR A 145 41.04 -27.98 0.69
C THR A 145 41.44 -28.83 -0.51
N LEU A 146 42.50 -28.39 -1.21
CA LEU A 146 43.22 -29.17 -2.21
C LEU A 146 44.17 -30.14 -1.51
#